data_7a3c5a20034797404d9538e6ffd449d1
#
_entry.id   7a3c5a20034797404d9538e6ffd449d1
#
_cell.length_a   1.000
_cell.length_b   1.000
_cell.length_c   1.000
_cell.angle_alpha   90.00
_cell.angle_beta   90.00
_cell.angle_gamma   90.00
#
_symmetry.space_group_name_H-M   'P 1'
#
loop_
_entity.id
_entity.type
_entity.pdbx_description
1 polymer ?
#
loop_
_entity_poly.entity_id
_entity_poly.type
_entity_poly.pdbx_seq_one_letter_code
_entity_poly.pdbx_strand_id
1 'polypeptide(L)' 'MAKVENDIDIYYAVGNSDTQRQENELAVIMKKRNSAGWKLISTSTAIVDTKNQFSNLYLFWEKN' A
#
# COMPACT_ATOMS: atom_id res chain seq x y z
N MET A 1 9.52 -5.92 -27.23
CA MET A 1 9.61 -4.95 -26.11
C MET A 1 8.88 -5.48 -24.90
N ALA A 2 9.49 -5.32 -23.74
CA ALA A 2 8.83 -5.67 -22.50
C ALA A 2 7.65 -4.73 -22.27
N LYS A 3 6.52 -5.30 -21.88
CA LYS A 3 5.31 -4.54 -21.60
C LYS A 3 5.31 -4.20 -20.12
N VAL A 4 5.18 -2.91 -19.79
CA VAL A 4 5.11 -2.46 -18.40
C VAL A 4 3.66 -2.46 -17.94
N GLU A 5 3.41 -3.10 -16.82
CA GLU A 5 2.10 -3.11 -16.18
C GLU A 5 2.15 -2.24 -14.92
N ASN A 6 1.04 -1.59 -14.60
CA ASN A 6 0.89 -0.79 -13.39
C ASN A 6 -0.34 -1.24 -12.61
N ASP A 7 -0.24 -1.17 -11.30
CA ASP A 7 -1.36 -1.51 -10.43
C ASP A 7 -1.28 -0.68 -9.14
N ILE A 8 -2.37 -0.63 -8.42
CA ILE A 8 -2.47 0.16 -7.19
C ILE A 8 -3.12 -0.70 -6.12
N ASP A 9 -2.51 -0.71 -4.92
CA ASP A 9 -3.16 -1.21 -3.72
C ASP A 9 -3.55 -0.02 -2.85
N ILE A 10 -4.69 -0.12 -2.19
CA ILE A 10 -5.17 0.88 -1.26
C ILE A 10 -5.26 0.21 0.11
N TYR A 11 -4.46 0.72 1.06
CA TYR A 11 -4.48 0.25 2.43
C TYR A 11 -5.21 1.27 3.31
N TYR A 12 -6.17 0.79 4.07
CA TYR A 12 -6.99 1.62 4.94
C TYR A 12 -6.35 1.68 6.32
N ALA A 13 -5.77 2.82 6.66
CA ALA A 13 -5.03 3.00 7.91
C ALA A 13 -5.87 3.75 8.95
N VAL A 14 -5.73 3.34 10.22
CA VAL A 14 -6.40 3.98 11.36
C VAL A 14 -5.32 4.53 12.29
N GLY A 15 -5.33 5.85 12.50
CA GLY A 15 -4.24 6.56 13.18
C GLY A 15 -3.99 6.14 14.62
N ASN A 16 -5.03 5.76 15.36
CA ASN A 16 -4.91 5.38 16.77
C ASN A 16 -5.00 3.88 17.01
N SER A 17 -4.85 3.07 15.97
CA SER A 17 -4.90 1.63 16.12
C SER A 17 -3.52 1.05 16.34
N ASP A 18 -3.45 -0.26 16.51
CA ASP A 18 -2.23 -1.01 16.71
C ASP A 18 -1.29 -0.86 15.51
N THR A 19 -0.24 -0.06 15.66
CA THR A 19 0.73 0.18 14.59
C THR A 19 1.49 -1.08 14.19
N GLN A 20 1.75 -1.96 15.14
CA GLN A 20 2.42 -3.22 14.85
C GLN A 20 1.58 -4.10 13.91
N ARG A 21 0.27 -4.16 14.15
CA ARG A 21 -0.63 -4.90 13.28
C ARG A 21 -0.67 -4.31 11.88
N GLN A 22 -0.71 -2.99 11.77
CA GLN A 22 -0.73 -2.33 10.47
C GLN A 22 0.58 -2.56 9.71
N GLU A 23 1.72 -2.51 10.39
CA GLU A 23 3.01 -2.82 9.79
C GLU A 23 3.05 -4.25 9.28
N ASN A 24 2.52 -5.20 10.04
CA ASN A 24 2.46 -6.60 9.64
C ASN A 24 1.57 -6.81 8.42
N GLU A 25 0.43 -6.13 8.36
CA GLU A 25 -0.48 -6.21 7.22
C GLU A 25 0.15 -5.63 5.96
N LEU A 26 0.84 -4.49 6.08
CA LEU A 26 1.56 -3.89 4.96
C LEU A 26 2.69 -4.79 4.48
N ALA A 27 3.43 -5.40 5.40
CA ALA A 27 4.51 -6.32 5.07
C ALA A 27 4.00 -7.52 4.27
N VAL A 28 2.81 -8.04 4.60
CA VAL A 28 2.18 -9.14 3.87
C VAL A 28 1.85 -8.70 2.43
N ILE A 29 1.28 -7.51 2.26
CA ILE A 29 0.96 -6.96 0.94
C ILE A 29 2.24 -6.82 0.10
N MET A 30 3.29 -6.24 0.68
CA MET A 30 4.56 -6.02 0.00
C MET A 30 5.22 -7.34 -0.39
N LYS A 31 5.23 -8.30 0.51
CA LYS A 31 5.80 -9.62 0.24
C LYS A 31 5.06 -10.33 -0.88
N LYS A 32 3.74 -10.27 -0.86
CA LYS A 32 2.90 -10.89 -1.90
C LYS A 32 3.17 -10.26 -3.27
N ARG A 33 3.23 -8.92 -3.34
CA ARG A 33 3.50 -8.21 -4.59
C ARG A 33 4.92 -8.50 -5.10
N ASN A 34 5.91 -8.45 -4.21
CA ASN A 34 7.30 -8.72 -4.60
C ASN A 34 7.48 -10.14 -5.12
N SER A 35 6.82 -11.11 -4.49
CA SER A 35 6.87 -12.52 -4.92
C SER A 35 6.24 -12.70 -6.30
N ALA A 36 5.29 -11.86 -6.68
CA ALA A 36 4.62 -11.90 -7.98
C ALA A 36 5.36 -11.07 -9.05
N GLY A 37 6.51 -10.48 -8.70
CA GLY A 37 7.32 -9.71 -9.64
C GLY A 37 6.99 -8.22 -9.69
N TRP A 38 6.15 -7.72 -8.79
CA TRP A 38 5.81 -6.32 -8.72
C TRP A 38 6.86 -5.54 -7.94
N LYS A 39 7.12 -4.32 -8.37
CA LYS A 39 8.05 -3.41 -7.73
C LYS A 39 7.29 -2.17 -7.26
N LEU A 40 7.50 -1.80 -6.00
CA LEU A 40 6.89 -0.59 -5.45
C LEU A 40 7.62 0.63 -6.01
N ILE A 41 6.89 1.53 -6.68
CA ILE A 41 7.48 2.70 -7.31
C ILE A 41 7.14 4.00 -6.59
N SER A 42 6.04 4.03 -5.85
CA SER A 42 5.64 5.24 -5.14
C SER A 42 4.58 4.92 -4.10
N THR A 43 4.44 5.83 -3.12
CA THR A 43 3.35 5.78 -2.15
C THR A 43 2.75 7.18 -2.02
N SER A 44 1.48 7.21 -1.64
CA SER A 44 0.79 8.48 -1.35
C SER A 44 -0.22 8.23 -0.24
N THR A 45 -0.52 9.26 0.54
CA THR A 45 -1.47 9.16 1.63
C THR A 45 -2.53 10.25 1.47
N ALA A 46 -3.79 9.88 1.66
CA ALA A 46 -4.91 10.82 1.68
C ALA A 46 -5.70 10.65 2.95
N ILE A 47 -5.94 11.75 3.67
CA ILE A 47 -6.76 11.74 4.88
C ILE A 47 -8.22 11.69 4.45
N VAL A 48 -8.93 10.64 4.89
CA VAL A 48 -10.34 10.43 4.56
C VAL A 48 -11.25 11.01 5.63
N ASP A 49 -10.87 10.87 6.90
CA ASP A 49 -11.67 11.33 8.03
C ASP A 49 -10.73 11.82 9.14
N THR A 50 -10.65 13.13 9.31
CA THR A 50 -9.76 13.72 10.32
C THR A 50 -10.25 13.46 11.75
N LYS A 51 -11.55 13.37 11.95
CA LYS A 51 -12.14 13.16 13.28
C LYS A 51 -11.78 11.78 13.83
N ASN A 52 -11.87 10.75 13.00
CA ASN A 52 -11.58 9.37 13.37
C ASN A 52 -10.17 8.94 12.99
N GLN A 53 -9.40 9.85 12.40
CA GLN A 53 -8.01 9.62 11.98
C GLN A 53 -7.88 8.47 10.97
N PHE A 54 -8.82 8.36 10.06
CA PHE A 54 -8.75 7.39 8.97
C PHE A 54 -8.02 8.00 7.77
N SER A 55 -7.18 7.20 7.15
CA SER A 55 -6.49 7.59 5.94
C SER A 55 -6.35 6.41 4.99
N ASN A 56 -6.25 6.72 3.69
CA ASN A 56 -5.92 5.73 2.67
C ASN A 56 -4.44 5.88 2.34
N LEU A 57 -3.73 4.76 2.35
CA LEU A 57 -2.36 4.68 1.86
C LEU A 57 -2.39 4.00 0.50
N TYR A 58 -1.94 4.71 -0.53
CA TYR A 58 -1.90 4.21 -1.89
C TYR A 58 -0.50 3.68 -2.19
N LEU A 59 -0.43 2.45 -2.67
CA LEU A 59 0.81 1.78 -3.04
C LEU A 59 0.79 1.58 -4.55
N PHE A 60 1.72 2.23 -5.24
CA PHE A 60 1.80 2.17 -6.70
C PHE A 60 2.86 1.16 -7.11
N TRP A 61 2.46 0.23 -7.96
CA TRP A 61 3.28 -0.92 -8.36
C TRP A 61 3.55 -0.92 -9.85
N GLU A 62 4.70 -1.45 -10.21
CA GLU A 62 5.10 -1.63 -11.60
C GLU A 62 5.64 -3.04 -11.78
N LYS A 63 5.34 -3.62 -12.92
CA LYS A 63 5.81 -4.96 -13.28
C LYS A 63 6.19 -4.99 -14.77
N ASN A 64 7.36 -5.52 -15.03
CA ASN A 64 7.84 -5.71 -16.40
C ASN A 64 7.50 -7.11 -16.92
#